data_ff7d54d1b9fdb49278f3a2dd9bdf75f9
#
_entry.id   ff7d54d1b9fdb49278f3a2dd9bdf75f9
#
_cell.length_a   1.000
_cell.length_b   1.000
_cell.length_c   1.000
_cell.angle_alpha   90.00
_cell.angle_beta   90.00
_cell.angle_gamma   90.00
#
_symmetry.space_group_name_H-M   'P 1'
#
loop_
_entity.id
_entity.type
_entity.pdbx_description
1 polymer ?
#
loop_
_entity_poly.entity_id
_entity_poly.type
_entity_poly.pdbx_seq_one_letter_code
_entity_poly.pdbx_strand_id
1 'polypeptide(L)'
;MSDREYPLYTIKNNCVDCYKCVRRCPVKAIKIEDGSAQIVPDLCIACGTCYRVCPAKAKQPRNDLTRAKHLIESGKDVYVSLAPSWIAEFDGLPAEKMIASL
;
A
#
# COMPACT_ATOMS: atom_id res chain seq x y z
N MET A 1 9.70 5.17 14.62
CA MET A 1 8.56 4.53 13.93
C MET A 1 9.09 3.63 12.85
N SER A 2 8.63 2.40 12.82
CA SER A 2 9.03 1.47 11.77
C SER A 2 8.29 1.81 10.48
N ASP A 3 8.98 1.74 9.34
CA ASP A 3 8.38 1.97 8.02
C ASP A 3 7.18 1.06 7.75
N ARG A 4 7.02 0.00 8.53
CA ARG A 4 5.95 -0.98 8.40
C ARG A 4 4.60 -0.52 8.97
N GLU A 5 4.57 0.61 9.66
CA GLU A 5 3.31 1.17 10.17
C GLU A 5 2.50 1.86 9.06
N TYR A 6 3.14 2.20 7.96
CA TYR A 6 2.51 2.93 6.86
C TYR A 6 2.16 1.99 5.70
N PRO A 7 1.12 2.33 4.92
CA PRO A 7 0.67 1.48 3.81
C PRO A 7 1.73 1.22 2.75
N LEU A 8 2.62 2.19 2.51
CA LEU A 8 3.71 2.09 1.54
C LEU A 8 5.02 2.49 2.19
N TYR A 9 6.10 1.81 1.83
CA TYR A 9 7.43 2.11 2.34
C TYR A 9 8.50 1.96 1.24
N THR A 10 9.70 2.49 1.49
CA THR A 10 10.83 2.41 0.57
C THR A 10 11.89 1.45 1.10
N ILE A 11 12.36 0.56 0.22
CA ILE A 11 13.54 -0.26 0.49
C ILE A 11 14.77 0.55 0.03
N LYS A 12 15.49 1.14 0.96
CA LYS A 12 16.58 2.08 0.69
C LYS A 12 17.61 1.54 -0.31
N ASN A 13 18.06 0.32 -0.09
CA ASN A 13 19.13 -0.28 -0.89
C ASN A 13 18.71 -0.58 -2.33
N ASN A 14 17.42 -0.62 -2.61
CA ASN A 14 16.90 -0.87 -3.95
C ASN A 14 16.67 0.42 -4.75
N CYS A 15 16.62 1.56 -4.09
CA CYS A 15 16.40 2.84 -4.76
C CYS A 15 17.60 3.23 -5.61
N VAL A 16 17.36 3.54 -6.90
CA VAL A 16 18.40 3.96 -7.85
C VAL A 16 18.39 5.45 -8.14
N ASP A 17 17.64 6.20 -7.36
CA ASP A 17 17.62 7.67 -7.41
C ASP A 17 17.19 8.24 -8.77
N CYS A 18 16.20 7.62 -9.42
CA CYS A 18 15.71 8.03 -10.74
C CYS A 18 14.62 9.12 -10.69
N TYR A 19 14.12 9.48 -9.54
CA TYR A 19 13.09 10.51 -9.30
C TYR A 19 11.73 10.28 -9.96
N LYS A 20 11.46 9.12 -10.53
CA LYS A 20 10.15 8.85 -11.16
C LYS A 20 9.00 8.97 -10.18
N CYS A 21 9.14 8.40 -8.99
CA CYS A 21 8.13 8.48 -7.94
C CYS A 21 7.89 9.93 -7.49
N VAL A 22 8.95 10.73 -7.38
CA VAL A 22 8.86 12.14 -6.99
C VAL A 22 8.02 12.92 -8.00
N ARG A 23 8.28 12.70 -9.28
CA ARG A 23 7.55 13.38 -10.37
C ARG A 23 6.08 12.95 -10.46
N ARG A 24 5.78 11.71 -10.14
CA ARG A 24 4.46 11.11 -10.32
C ARG A 24 3.56 11.19 -9.10
N CYS A 25 4.10 11.53 -7.93
CA CYS A 25 3.28 11.62 -6.73
C CYS A 25 2.28 12.78 -6.84
N PRO A 26 0.96 12.51 -6.80
CA PRO A 26 -0.05 13.56 -6.98
C PRO A 26 -0.12 14.56 -5.84
N VAL A 27 0.31 14.16 -4.64
CA VAL A 27 0.30 15.00 -3.44
C VAL A 27 1.69 15.42 -2.98
N LYS A 28 2.72 15.11 -3.77
CA LYS A 28 4.12 15.45 -3.45
C LYS A 28 4.56 14.94 -2.08
N ALA A 29 4.19 13.72 -1.76
CA ALA A 29 4.49 13.07 -0.48
C ALA A 29 5.81 12.30 -0.48
N ILE A 30 6.72 12.59 -1.41
CA ILE A 30 8.01 11.90 -1.52
C ILE A 30 9.14 12.93 -1.44
N LYS A 31 10.08 12.68 -0.53
CA LYS A 31 11.30 13.49 -0.36
C LYS A 31 12.53 12.64 -0.61
N ILE A 32 13.63 13.28 -1.02
CA ILE A 32 14.93 12.64 -1.15
C ILE A 32 15.69 12.81 0.16
N GLU A 33 16.10 11.72 0.75
CA GLU A 33 16.83 11.70 2.00
C GLU A 33 17.85 10.56 1.98
N ASP A 34 19.10 10.86 2.30
CA ASP A 34 20.21 9.87 2.30
C ASP A 34 20.33 9.09 0.99
N GLY A 35 20.14 9.77 -0.16
CA GLY A 35 20.24 9.14 -1.48
C GLY A 35 19.08 8.21 -1.83
N SER A 36 17.98 8.31 -1.13
CA SER A 36 16.80 7.47 -1.34
C SER A 36 15.52 8.31 -1.28
N ALA A 37 14.56 7.95 -2.12
CA ALA A 37 13.25 8.60 -2.15
C ALA A 37 12.37 8.01 -1.05
N GLN A 38 12.14 8.77 0.01
CA GLN A 38 11.33 8.37 1.16
C GLN A 38 9.92 8.93 1.07
N ILE A 39 8.94 8.14 1.46
CA ILE A 39 7.54 8.58 1.52
C ILE A 39 7.33 9.38 2.81
N VAL A 40 6.65 10.53 2.70
CA VAL A 40 6.24 11.35 3.85
C VAL A 40 4.83 10.88 4.25
N PRO A 41 4.70 10.15 5.38
CA PRO A 41 3.45 9.48 5.71
C PRO A 41 2.26 10.42 5.89
N ASP A 42 2.50 11.59 6.48
CA ASP A 42 1.44 12.57 6.77
C ASP A 42 0.82 13.16 5.50
N LEU A 43 1.53 13.11 4.37
CA LEU A 43 1.07 13.63 3.10
C LEU A 43 0.58 12.53 2.15
N CYS A 44 0.99 11.29 2.38
CA CYS A 44 0.71 10.17 1.50
C CYS A 44 -0.77 9.76 1.56
N ILE A 45 -1.39 9.62 0.39
CA ILE A 45 -2.80 9.17 0.27
C ILE A 45 -2.91 7.68 -0.11
N ALA A 46 -1.79 6.95 -0.08
CA ALA A 46 -1.75 5.51 -0.36
C ALA A 46 -2.28 5.12 -1.75
N CYS A 47 -2.11 5.99 -2.76
CA CYS A 47 -2.61 5.73 -4.12
C CYS A 47 -1.84 4.67 -4.90
N GLY A 48 -0.62 4.31 -4.47
CA GLY A 48 0.19 3.28 -5.09
C GLY A 48 0.90 3.66 -6.39
N THR A 49 0.82 4.91 -6.85
CA THR A 49 1.46 5.34 -8.09
C THR A 49 2.98 5.14 -8.05
N CYS A 50 3.63 5.50 -6.93
CA CYS A 50 5.07 5.33 -6.75
C CYS A 50 5.50 3.85 -6.84
N TYR A 51 4.69 2.95 -6.33
CA TYR A 51 4.90 1.51 -6.44
C TYR A 51 4.89 1.06 -7.91
N ARG A 52 3.92 1.53 -8.69
CA ARG A 52 3.76 1.14 -10.09
C ARG A 52 4.86 1.67 -10.98
N VAL A 53 5.35 2.89 -10.75
CA VAL A 53 6.33 3.53 -11.64
C VAL A 53 7.78 3.25 -11.28
N CYS A 54 8.07 2.68 -10.12
CA CYS A 54 9.43 2.43 -9.68
C CYS A 54 10.08 1.30 -10.47
N PRO A 55 11.12 1.57 -11.32
CA PRO A 55 11.77 0.53 -12.12
C PRO A 55 12.59 -0.44 -11.27
N ALA A 56 13.11 0.02 -10.14
CA ALA A 56 13.91 -0.78 -9.21
C ALA A 56 13.07 -1.53 -8.19
N LYS A 57 11.76 -1.36 -8.21
CA LYS A 57 10.82 -1.94 -7.24
C LYS A 57 11.21 -1.65 -5.79
N ALA A 58 11.70 -0.44 -5.55
CA ALA A 58 12.11 0.01 -4.21
C ALA A 58 10.91 0.42 -3.33
N LYS A 59 9.76 0.69 -3.94
CA LYS A 59 8.51 0.96 -3.22
C LYS A 59 7.76 -0.34 -3.03
N GLN A 60 7.28 -0.59 -1.81
CA GLN A 60 6.53 -1.80 -1.49
C GLN A 60 5.30 -1.47 -0.66
N PRO A 61 4.18 -2.15 -0.91
CA PRO A 61 3.03 -2.05 -0.03
C PRO A 61 3.25 -2.88 1.22
N ARG A 62 2.68 -2.43 2.33
CA ARG A 62 2.69 -3.21 3.56
C ARG A 62 1.80 -4.44 3.39
N ASN A 63 2.28 -5.60 3.83
CA ASN A 63 1.48 -6.82 3.82
C ASN A 63 0.67 -6.92 5.11
N ASP A 64 -0.63 -6.67 5.01
CA ASP A 64 -1.54 -6.69 6.16
C ASP A 64 -2.29 -8.01 6.34
N LEU A 65 -2.03 -9.01 5.50
CA LEU A 65 -2.74 -10.29 5.55
C LEU A 65 -2.54 -11.00 6.90
N THR A 66 -1.31 -11.07 7.37
CA THR A 66 -0.99 -11.68 8.67
C THR A 66 -1.68 -10.95 9.81
N ARG A 67 -1.69 -9.62 9.75
CA ARG A 67 -2.36 -8.78 10.76
C ARG A 67 -3.86 -9.02 10.76
N ALA A 68 -4.48 -9.12 9.58
CA ALA A 68 -5.91 -9.41 9.45
C ALA A 68 -6.26 -10.78 10.03
N LYS A 69 -5.47 -11.81 9.74
CA LYS A 69 -5.65 -13.15 10.30
C LYS A 69 -5.56 -13.13 11.82
N HIS A 70 -4.59 -12.42 12.37
CA HIS A 70 -4.40 -12.29 13.81
C HIS A 70 -5.61 -11.62 14.48
N LEU A 71 -6.17 -10.58 13.86
CA LEU A 71 -7.36 -9.90 14.36
C LEU A 71 -8.58 -10.83 14.38
N ILE A 72 -8.75 -11.65 13.34
CA ILE A 72 -9.85 -12.61 13.27
C ILE A 72 -9.70 -13.69 14.37
N GLU A 73 -8.49 -14.19 14.57
CA GLU A 73 -8.18 -15.23 15.54
C GLU A 73 -8.24 -14.74 17.00
N SER A 74 -8.20 -13.43 17.23
CA SER A 74 -8.18 -12.85 18.58
C SER A 74 -9.51 -12.98 19.34
N GLY A 75 -10.58 -13.42 18.67
CA GLY A 75 -11.91 -13.55 19.28
C GLY A 75 -12.66 -12.25 19.48
N LYS A 76 -12.13 -11.13 19.00
CA LYS A 76 -12.79 -9.81 19.05
C LYS A 76 -13.75 -9.65 17.88
N ASP A 77 -14.71 -8.74 18.04
CA ASP A 77 -15.59 -8.38 16.94
C ASP A 77 -14.80 -7.72 15.81
N VAL A 78 -14.94 -8.24 14.60
CA VAL A 78 -14.23 -7.74 13.43
C VAL A 78 -15.25 -7.19 12.43
N TYR A 79 -15.01 -5.96 11.99
CA TYR A 79 -15.83 -5.29 10.99
C TYR A 79 -15.02 -5.13 9.71
N VAL A 80 -15.66 -5.41 8.57
CA VAL A 80 -15.03 -5.30 7.24
C VAL A 80 -15.72 -4.20 6.47
N SER A 81 -14.94 -3.24 5.98
CA SER A 81 -15.41 -2.20 5.05
C SER A 81 -14.91 -2.54 3.65
N LEU A 82 -15.83 -2.84 2.76
CA LEU A 82 -15.50 -3.24 1.39
C LEU A 82 -15.87 -2.13 0.42
N ALA A 83 -14.86 -1.52 -0.21
CA ALA A 83 -15.08 -0.48 -1.21
C ALA A 83 -15.72 -1.07 -2.47
N PRO A 84 -16.66 -0.35 -3.14
CA PRO A 84 -17.32 -0.86 -4.35
C PRO A 84 -16.37 -1.22 -5.49
N SER A 85 -15.16 -0.69 -5.49
CA SER A 85 -14.13 -0.96 -6.50
C SER A 85 -13.68 -2.43 -6.58
N TRP A 86 -14.06 -3.28 -5.62
CA TRP A 86 -13.76 -4.70 -5.69
C TRP A 86 -14.29 -5.36 -6.97
N ILE A 87 -15.37 -4.82 -7.53
CA ILE A 87 -16.00 -5.33 -8.76
C ILE A 87 -15.02 -5.29 -9.93
N ALA A 88 -14.19 -4.26 -10.01
CA ALA A 88 -13.19 -4.12 -11.08
C ALA A 88 -12.05 -5.14 -10.95
N GLU A 89 -11.72 -5.54 -9.72
CA GLU A 89 -10.62 -6.49 -9.45
C GLU A 89 -11.07 -7.94 -9.62
N PHE A 90 -12.33 -8.24 -9.28
CA PHE A 90 -12.89 -9.59 -9.32
C PHE A 90 -14.07 -9.65 -10.29
N ASP A 91 -13.79 -9.34 -11.57
CA ASP A 91 -14.80 -9.32 -12.62
C ASP A 91 -15.52 -10.68 -12.73
N GLY A 92 -16.84 -10.63 -12.83
CA GLY A 92 -17.67 -11.81 -12.92
C GLY A 92 -17.97 -12.52 -11.60
N LEU A 93 -17.43 -12.06 -10.48
CA LEU A 93 -17.72 -12.64 -9.16
C LEU A 93 -19.01 -12.02 -8.58
N PRO A 94 -20.05 -12.85 -8.26
CA PRO A 94 -21.25 -12.34 -7.61
C PRO A 94 -20.97 -11.77 -6.23
N ALA A 95 -21.72 -10.72 -5.83
CA ALA A 95 -21.55 -10.07 -4.53
C ALA A 95 -21.70 -11.04 -3.35
N GLU A 96 -22.61 -12.00 -3.45
CA GLU A 96 -22.85 -13.03 -2.44
C GLU A 96 -21.62 -13.89 -2.19
N LYS A 97 -20.91 -14.29 -3.27
CA LYS A 97 -19.67 -15.06 -3.16
C LYS A 97 -18.54 -14.26 -2.57
N MET A 98 -18.45 -12.96 -2.91
CA MET A 98 -17.44 -12.07 -2.32
C MET A 98 -17.63 -11.95 -0.82
N ILE A 99 -18.86 -11.72 -0.36
CA ILE A 99 -19.17 -11.59 1.06
C ILE A 99 -18.88 -12.91 1.80
N ALA A 100 -19.24 -14.05 1.21
CA ALA A 100 -19.01 -15.35 1.81
C ALA A 100 -17.53 -15.73 1.92
N SER A 101 -16.67 -15.13 1.09
CA SER A 101 -15.22 -15.39 1.10
C SER A 101 -14.44 -14.61 2.16
N LEU A 102 -15.07 -13.63 2.78
CA LEU A 102 -14.43 -12.76 3.77
C LEU A 102 -14.29 -13.38 5.17
#